data_55d6a0abf261aa8d6691c2d15081dcea
#
_entry.id   55d6a0abf261aa8d6691c2d15081dcea
#
_cell.length_a   1.000
_cell.length_b   1.000
_cell.length_c   1.000
_cell.angle_alpha   90.00
_cell.angle_beta   90.00
_cell.angle_gamma   90.00
#
_symmetry.space_group_name_H-M   'P 1'
#
loop_
_entity.id
_entity.type
_entity.pdbx_description
1 polymer ?
#
loop_
_entity_poly.entity_id
_entity_poly.type
_entity_poly.pdbx_seq_one_letter_code
_entity_poly.pdbx_strand_id
1 'polypeptide(L)'
;VRRILAVVIVFASLGWSASATAQLRIVNYNVNNSDPAAFGPRTGMDAVFRGMNASAKGGFARAIDVLILGEAESVATTGTAYAALLNTVTTGTSYLRSTVDAGSTGSGRPIAIFNSSSVSLIAEKKIGSTSGAASQPRQTMRYQFRPIGYDATADFYVYASHYKASTGAANEAERNVEARAIRADADAIGQGARIIYSGDLNFYTSSESGFQTLTGTGNGQAFDPISRVGSWSGSTTYKDVHTQSPATTAVFNGQVTGGMDDRFDFQLITGEVRDGGGFDYIAGSYWAFGNTATHAVNQAISTGSATTLAARIPGYTTTQAQTVLTSLTQVTDHLPVLADYQLPAKMTATLAALPARVIRGGTVSATLTVANAAPVAVAAGADQLDYAYTAAGAVTASGTGSDAALGASNTHVLTISTTVVGLRSGTVSVIASSPQTMSPTFSGTISTS
;
A
#
# COMPACT_ATOMS: atom_id res chain seq x y z
N VAL A 1 61.29 -9.59 -29.49
CA VAL A 1 59.82 -9.45 -29.67
C VAL A 1 59.15 -10.09 -28.47
N ARG A 2 58.79 -9.30 -27.43
CA ARG A 2 58.03 -9.77 -26.27
C ARG A 2 56.55 -9.54 -26.59
N ARG A 3 55.76 -10.62 -26.67
CA ARG A 3 54.29 -10.56 -26.74
C ARG A 3 53.74 -10.35 -25.34
N ILE A 4 53.06 -9.22 -25.13
CA ILE A 4 52.27 -8.95 -23.93
C ILE A 4 50.90 -9.60 -24.16
N LEU A 5 50.57 -10.59 -23.32
CA LEU A 5 49.26 -11.23 -23.29
C LEU A 5 48.34 -10.36 -22.39
N ALA A 6 47.42 -9.68 -22.98
CA ALA A 6 46.38 -8.94 -22.23
C ALA A 6 45.30 -9.94 -21.78
N VAL A 7 45.20 -10.17 -20.49
CA VAL A 7 44.11 -10.93 -19.88
C VAL A 7 42.93 -9.96 -19.66
N VAL A 8 41.86 -10.10 -20.45
CA VAL A 8 40.61 -9.42 -20.22
C VAL A 8 39.83 -10.19 -19.19
N ILE A 9 39.76 -9.68 -17.96
CA ILE A 9 38.90 -10.22 -16.92
C ILE A 9 37.51 -9.62 -17.14
N VAL A 10 36.58 -10.42 -17.66
CA VAL A 10 35.14 -10.08 -17.73
C VAL A 10 34.56 -10.32 -16.34
N PHE A 11 34.30 -9.24 -15.61
CA PHE A 11 33.44 -9.32 -14.43
C PHE A 11 32.00 -9.52 -14.89
N ALA A 12 31.52 -10.75 -14.83
CA ALA A 12 30.11 -11.03 -14.87
C ALA A 12 29.50 -10.47 -13.56
N SER A 13 28.90 -9.29 -13.63
CA SER A 13 28.04 -8.80 -12.58
C SER A 13 26.82 -9.74 -12.52
N LEU A 14 26.79 -10.64 -11.52
CA LEU A 14 25.58 -11.31 -11.10
C LEU A 14 24.64 -10.21 -10.58
N GLY A 15 23.85 -9.64 -11.48
CA GLY A 15 22.75 -8.76 -11.14
C GLY A 15 21.75 -9.60 -10.33
N TRP A 16 21.67 -9.36 -9.04
CA TRP A 16 20.51 -9.76 -8.28
C TRP A 16 19.34 -9.00 -8.89
N SER A 17 18.50 -9.71 -9.63
CA SER A 17 17.21 -9.20 -10.03
C SER A 17 16.39 -9.04 -8.75
N ALA A 18 16.41 -7.84 -8.17
CA ALA A 18 15.40 -7.47 -7.20
C ALA A 18 14.07 -7.68 -7.91
N SER A 19 13.21 -8.55 -7.39
CA SER A 19 11.86 -8.72 -7.90
C SER A 19 11.21 -7.34 -7.90
N ALA A 20 10.91 -6.83 -9.09
CA ALA A 20 10.25 -5.54 -9.23
C ALA A 20 8.90 -5.61 -8.49
N THR A 21 8.74 -4.77 -7.48
CA THR A 21 7.51 -4.70 -6.69
C THR A 21 6.55 -3.77 -7.41
N ALA A 22 5.50 -4.32 -8.00
CA ALA A 22 4.64 -3.64 -8.97
C ALA A 22 3.73 -2.54 -8.40
N GLN A 23 3.44 -2.54 -7.13
CA GLN A 23 2.60 -1.68 -6.30
C GLN A 23 2.65 -2.22 -4.89
N LEU A 24 1.86 -1.66 -3.97
CA LEU A 24 1.70 -2.24 -2.64
C LEU A 24 0.29 -2.81 -2.46
N ARG A 25 0.18 -4.04 -2.01
CA ARG A 25 -1.05 -4.65 -1.54
C ARG A 25 -1.14 -4.54 -0.03
N ILE A 26 -2.13 -3.82 0.46
CA ILE A 26 -2.41 -3.67 1.88
C ILE A 26 -3.69 -4.43 2.21
N VAL A 27 -3.64 -5.24 3.26
CA VAL A 27 -4.75 -6.08 3.72
C VAL A 27 -5.00 -5.80 5.19
N ASN A 28 -6.24 -5.65 5.59
CA ASN A 28 -6.65 -5.80 6.99
C ASN A 28 -7.51 -7.05 7.16
N TYR A 29 -7.30 -7.73 8.28
CA TYR A 29 -7.99 -8.97 8.61
C TYR A 29 -8.16 -9.13 10.12
N ASN A 30 -9.41 -9.10 10.59
CA ASN A 30 -9.72 -9.54 11.94
C ASN A 30 -9.62 -11.07 11.97
N VAL A 31 -8.70 -11.61 12.77
CA VAL A 31 -8.36 -13.05 12.76
C VAL A 31 -8.92 -13.82 13.95
N ASN A 32 -9.58 -13.12 14.90
CA ASN A 32 -10.17 -13.74 16.09
C ASN A 32 -9.19 -14.70 16.82
N ASN A 33 -7.94 -14.25 17.01
CA ASN A 33 -6.86 -15.00 17.64
C ASN A 33 -6.37 -14.37 18.95
N SER A 34 -7.28 -13.76 19.72
CA SER A 34 -6.98 -13.11 21.01
C SER A 34 -6.80 -14.11 22.16
N ASP A 35 -7.21 -15.36 21.98
CA ASP A 35 -7.05 -16.42 22.97
C ASP A 35 -5.59 -16.92 22.99
N PRO A 36 -4.88 -16.87 24.14
CA PRO A 36 -3.53 -17.41 24.28
C PRO A 36 -3.40 -18.91 23.96
N ALA A 37 -4.48 -19.67 24.06
CA ALA A 37 -4.51 -21.10 23.70
C ALA A 37 -4.74 -21.32 22.19
N ALA A 38 -5.18 -20.29 21.44
CA ALA A 38 -5.56 -20.38 20.04
C ALA A 38 -5.05 -19.16 19.20
N PHE A 39 -3.84 -18.71 19.48
CA PHE A 39 -3.26 -17.49 18.89
C PHE A 39 -2.79 -17.65 17.43
N GLY A 40 -2.66 -18.85 16.92
CA GLY A 40 -2.07 -19.12 15.60
C GLY A 40 -3.10 -19.19 14.46
N PRO A 41 -2.62 -19.16 13.20
CA PRO A 41 -3.47 -19.35 12.02
C PRO A 41 -4.20 -20.70 12.07
N ARG A 42 -5.51 -20.67 11.85
CA ARG A 42 -6.34 -21.90 11.77
C ARG A 42 -6.14 -22.61 10.44
N THR A 43 -6.43 -23.92 10.40
CA THR A 43 -6.37 -24.74 9.17
C THR A 43 -7.20 -24.12 8.06
N GLY A 44 -6.60 -23.95 6.88
CA GLY A 44 -7.20 -23.28 5.71
C GLY A 44 -6.78 -21.82 5.54
N MET A 45 -6.13 -21.21 6.52
CA MET A 45 -5.63 -19.82 6.39
C MET A 45 -4.59 -19.68 5.25
N ASP A 46 -3.81 -20.73 4.99
CA ASP A 46 -2.87 -20.78 3.87
C ASP A 46 -3.59 -20.69 2.51
N ALA A 47 -4.74 -21.34 2.35
CA ALA A 47 -5.55 -21.26 1.13
C ALA A 47 -6.10 -19.84 0.92
N VAL A 48 -6.52 -19.16 2.01
CA VAL A 48 -6.99 -17.78 1.96
C VAL A 48 -5.84 -16.85 1.53
N PHE A 49 -4.65 -16.95 2.13
CA PHE A 49 -3.50 -16.12 1.76
C PHE A 49 -3.00 -16.37 0.34
N ARG A 50 -2.93 -17.63 -0.11
CA ARG A 50 -2.60 -17.95 -1.52
C ARG A 50 -3.62 -17.35 -2.48
N GLY A 51 -4.90 -17.39 -2.14
CA GLY A 51 -5.97 -16.78 -2.92
C GLY A 51 -5.83 -15.26 -3.01
N MET A 52 -5.53 -14.58 -1.89
CA MET A 52 -5.29 -13.14 -1.88
C MET A 52 -4.06 -12.76 -2.70
N ASN A 53 -2.95 -13.50 -2.56
CA ASN A 53 -1.71 -13.25 -3.33
C ASN A 53 -1.92 -13.42 -4.84
N ALA A 54 -2.75 -14.38 -5.24
CA ALA A 54 -3.06 -14.65 -6.65
C ALA A 54 -4.17 -13.75 -7.22
N SER A 55 -4.91 -13.02 -6.38
CA SER A 55 -6.01 -12.15 -6.81
C SER A 55 -5.50 -11.02 -7.71
N ALA A 56 -6.20 -10.79 -8.82
CA ALA A 56 -5.91 -9.73 -9.78
C ALA A 56 -7.07 -8.74 -9.94
N LYS A 57 -7.85 -8.50 -8.89
CA LYS A 57 -9.02 -7.59 -8.97
C LYS A 57 -8.63 -6.17 -9.37
N GLY A 58 -7.45 -5.70 -8.99
CA GLY A 58 -6.87 -4.42 -9.43
C GLY A 58 -6.17 -4.47 -10.80
N GLY A 59 -6.33 -5.55 -11.57
CA GLY A 59 -5.71 -5.75 -12.89
C GLY A 59 -4.47 -6.64 -12.90
N PHE A 60 -3.85 -6.93 -11.75
CA PHE A 60 -2.66 -7.79 -11.64
C PHE A 60 -2.59 -8.52 -10.28
N ALA A 61 -1.99 -9.71 -10.30
CA ALA A 61 -1.77 -10.50 -9.10
C ALA A 61 -0.55 -9.97 -8.33
N ARG A 62 -0.65 -9.94 -6.99
CA ARG A 62 0.44 -9.49 -6.13
C ARG A 62 0.39 -10.15 -4.75
N ALA A 63 1.55 -10.46 -4.21
CA ALA A 63 1.69 -10.84 -2.82
C ALA A 63 1.31 -9.68 -1.87
N ILE A 64 0.84 -10.01 -0.68
CA ILE A 64 0.55 -9.04 0.37
C ILE A 64 1.86 -8.33 0.77
N ASP A 65 1.86 -6.99 0.80
CA ASP A 65 3.00 -6.20 1.25
C ASP A 65 2.87 -5.77 2.70
N VAL A 66 1.64 -5.41 3.11
CA VAL A 66 1.31 -5.08 4.51
C VAL A 66 0.02 -5.79 4.88
N LEU A 67 0.07 -6.57 5.97
CA LEU A 67 -1.08 -7.23 6.57
C LEU A 67 -1.31 -6.64 7.96
N ILE A 68 -2.46 -6.05 8.15
CA ILE A 68 -2.94 -5.56 9.44
C ILE A 68 -3.85 -6.62 10.04
N LEU A 69 -3.50 -7.15 11.19
CA LEU A 69 -4.34 -8.10 11.93
C LEU A 69 -5.10 -7.38 13.03
N GLY A 70 -6.39 -7.67 13.15
CA GLY A 70 -7.22 -7.39 14.32
C GLY A 70 -7.34 -8.62 15.22
N GLU A 71 -7.67 -8.43 16.47
CA GLU A 71 -7.89 -9.50 17.48
C GLU A 71 -6.72 -10.49 17.64
N ALA A 72 -5.50 -10.02 17.57
CA ALA A 72 -4.32 -10.82 17.82
C ALA A 72 -4.03 -10.93 19.32
N GLU A 73 -3.48 -12.06 19.77
CA GLU A 73 -3.05 -12.22 21.17
C GLU A 73 -1.88 -11.28 21.48
N SER A 74 -0.79 -11.38 20.70
CA SER A 74 0.35 -10.48 20.81
C SER A 74 1.20 -10.47 19.53
N VAL A 75 2.08 -9.48 19.42
CA VAL A 75 3.11 -9.43 18.39
C VAL A 75 4.02 -10.65 18.46
N ALA A 76 4.38 -11.10 19.67
CA ALA A 76 5.31 -12.20 19.88
C ALA A 76 4.73 -13.57 19.47
N THR A 77 3.45 -13.80 19.64
CA THR A 77 2.75 -15.05 19.35
C THR A 77 2.07 -15.02 18.00
N THR A 78 0.90 -14.36 17.90
CA THR A 78 0.10 -14.26 16.66
C THR A 78 0.92 -13.63 15.52
N GLY A 79 1.61 -12.52 15.80
CA GLY A 79 2.45 -11.86 14.79
C GLY A 79 3.53 -12.76 14.21
N THR A 80 4.22 -13.52 15.08
CA THR A 80 5.25 -14.49 14.66
C THR A 80 4.65 -15.64 13.84
N ALA A 81 3.50 -16.19 14.27
CA ALA A 81 2.86 -17.32 13.61
C ALA A 81 2.34 -16.93 12.19
N TYR A 82 1.74 -15.75 12.05
CA TYR A 82 1.25 -15.28 10.75
C TYR A 82 2.39 -14.84 9.82
N ALA A 83 3.46 -14.24 10.32
CA ALA A 83 4.65 -13.95 9.52
C ALA A 83 5.30 -15.26 9.00
N ALA A 84 5.39 -16.30 9.83
CA ALA A 84 5.87 -17.62 9.43
C ALA A 84 4.98 -18.24 8.34
N LEU A 85 3.65 -18.17 8.48
CA LEU A 85 2.72 -18.65 7.47
C LEU A 85 2.91 -17.92 6.14
N LEU A 86 2.99 -16.59 6.15
CA LEU A 86 3.21 -15.79 4.94
C LEU A 86 4.53 -16.14 4.25
N ASN A 87 5.61 -16.35 5.01
CA ASN A 87 6.90 -16.82 4.49
C ASN A 87 6.81 -18.23 3.87
N THR A 88 5.85 -19.05 4.29
CA THR A 88 5.62 -20.39 3.70
C THR A 88 4.79 -20.32 2.42
N VAL A 89 3.79 -19.44 2.37
CA VAL A 89 2.86 -19.39 1.22
C VAL A 89 3.32 -18.45 0.10
N THR A 90 4.35 -17.64 0.35
CA THR A 90 4.87 -16.66 -0.60
C THR A 90 6.39 -16.84 -0.79
N THR A 91 6.81 -17.22 -1.97
CA THR A 91 8.23 -17.43 -2.28
C THR A 91 8.92 -16.12 -2.66
N GLY A 92 10.20 -15.98 -2.34
CA GLY A 92 11.02 -14.82 -2.70
C GLY A 92 10.72 -13.55 -1.89
N THR A 93 10.03 -13.68 -0.76
CA THR A 93 9.68 -12.59 0.16
C THR A 93 10.22 -12.88 1.56
N SER A 94 10.31 -11.83 2.38
CA SER A 94 10.67 -11.95 3.80
C SER A 94 9.69 -11.14 4.63
N TYR A 95 8.76 -11.82 5.27
CA TYR A 95 7.79 -11.18 6.15
C TYR A 95 8.35 -11.02 7.54
N LEU A 96 8.30 -9.79 8.01
CA LEU A 96 8.59 -9.38 9.37
C LEU A 96 7.29 -8.90 10.04
N ARG A 97 7.33 -8.67 11.34
CA ARG A 97 6.20 -8.17 12.13
C ARG A 97 6.56 -6.87 12.85
N SER A 98 5.55 -6.14 13.29
CA SER A 98 5.69 -5.03 14.24
C SER A 98 6.34 -5.51 15.54
N THR A 99 6.75 -4.59 16.40
CA THR A 99 7.48 -4.88 17.64
C THR A 99 6.74 -4.41 18.89
N VAL A 100 5.78 -3.51 18.74
CA VAL A 100 5.05 -2.86 19.82
C VAL A 100 3.63 -3.42 19.93
N ASP A 101 3.29 -3.99 21.08
CA ASP A 101 1.92 -4.39 21.41
C ASP A 101 1.08 -3.18 21.85
N ALA A 102 -0.10 -3.01 21.27
CA ALA A 102 -1.14 -2.17 21.83
C ALA A 102 -1.61 -2.73 23.18
N GLY A 103 -2.21 -1.90 24.01
CA GLY A 103 -2.92 -2.39 25.20
C GLY A 103 -4.11 -3.27 24.79
N SER A 104 -4.32 -4.35 25.52
CA SER A 104 -5.47 -5.23 25.31
C SER A 104 -6.53 -5.01 26.37
N THR A 105 -7.78 -4.98 25.95
CA THR A 105 -8.97 -4.96 26.82
C THR A 105 -9.70 -6.32 26.83
N GLY A 106 -9.00 -7.40 26.46
CA GLY A 106 -9.58 -8.74 26.32
C GLY A 106 -10.07 -9.09 24.91
N SER A 107 -10.09 -8.12 24.00
CA SER A 107 -10.54 -8.33 22.59
C SER A 107 -9.36 -8.34 21.62
N GLY A 108 -8.18 -8.75 22.07
CA GLY A 108 -6.97 -8.80 21.26
C GLY A 108 -6.36 -7.42 20.97
N ARG A 109 -5.37 -7.43 20.09
CA ARG A 109 -4.57 -6.27 19.71
C ARG A 109 -4.48 -6.16 18.19
N PRO A 110 -4.35 -4.95 17.64
CA PRO A 110 -3.91 -4.77 16.26
C PRO A 110 -2.39 -5.02 16.14
N ILE A 111 -1.98 -5.72 15.07
CA ILE A 111 -0.56 -5.95 14.73
C ILE A 111 -0.36 -5.72 13.23
N ALA A 112 0.87 -5.34 12.85
CA ALA A 112 1.28 -5.32 11.44
C ALA A 112 2.29 -6.43 11.13
N ILE A 113 2.12 -7.04 9.96
CA ILE A 113 3.10 -7.92 9.31
C ILE A 113 3.40 -7.31 7.95
N PHE A 114 4.65 -7.30 7.54
CA PHE A 114 5.05 -6.62 6.32
C PHE A 114 6.15 -7.36 5.58
N ASN A 115 6.10 -7.27 4.25
CA ASN A 115 7.15 -7.78 3.37
C ASN A 115 8.32 -6.81 3.35
N SER A 116 9.43 -7.17 3.99
CA SER A 116 10.63 -6.35 4.09
C SER A 116 11.37 -6.13 2.76
N SER A 117 10.98 -6.86 1.71
CA SER A 117 11.49 -6.62 0.35
C SER A 117 10.76 -5.47 -0.36
N SER A 118 9.58 -5.07 0.10
CA SER A 118 8.76 -4.01 -0.51
C SER A 118 8.61 -2.77 0.36
N VAL A 119 8.55 -2.92 1.69
CA VAL A 119 8.40 -1.81 2.63
C VAL A 119 9.30 -1.97 3.85
N SER A 120 9.72 -0.84 4.42
CA SER A 120 10.33 -0.75 5.75
C SER A 120 9.32 -0.19 6.74
N LEU A 121 9.23 -0.78 7.93
CA LEU A 121 8.52 -0.19 9.07
C LEU A 121 9.43 0.85 9.73
N ILE A 122 9.04 2.12 9.70
CA ILE A 122 9.83 3.26 10.15
C ILE A 122 9.52 3.62 11.60
N ALA A 123 8.22 3.58 11.97
CA ALA A 123 7.78 3.92 13.32
C ALA A 123 6.48 3.21 13.69
N GLU A 124 6.31 3.00 14.99
CA GLU A 124 5.12 2.43 15.62
C GLU A 124 4.65 3.36 16.73
N LYS A 125 3.38 3.71 16.77
CA LYS A 125 2.81 4.59 17.79
C LYS A 125 1.47 4.07 18.30
N LYS A 126 1.31 4.01 19.62
CA LYS A 126 0.02 3.74 20.27
C LYS A 126 -0.83 5.01 20.28
N ILE A 127 -2.10 4.87 19.89
CA ILE A 127 -3.08 5.96 19.85
C ILE A 127 -4.25 5.58 20.75
N GLY A 128 -4.67 6.52 21.57
CA GLY A 128 -5.76 6.29 22.54
C GLY A 128 -5.25 5.78 23.90
N SER A 129 -6.18 5.64 24.83
CA SER A 129 -5.90 5.25 26.23
C SER A 129 -6.08 3.75 26.43
N THR A 130 -5.37 3.18 27.42
CA THR A 130 -5.46 1.78 27.85
C THR A 130 -5.95 1.63 29.27
N SER A 131 -6.63 2.60 29.85
CA SER A 131 -7.05 2.51 31.24
C SER A 131 -8.18 1.51 31.45
N GLY A 132 -8.04 0.29 31.38
CA GLY A 132 -8.86 -0.90 31.73
C GLY A 132 -10.29 -0.80 32.31
N ALA A 133 -10.93 0.36 32.24
CA ALA A 133 -12.34 0.51 32.60
C ALA A 133 -13.24 0.01 31.45
N ALA A 134 -14.38 -0.57 31.77
CA ALA A 134 -15.30 -1.19 30.81
C ALA A 134 -15.86 -0.21 29.72
N SER A 135 -15.65 1.10 29.89
CA SER A 135 -16.02 2.17 28.96
C SER A 135 -14.82 2.76 28.22
N GLN A 136 -13.69 2.06 28.20
CA GLN A 136 -12.50 2.60 27.55
C GLN A 136 -12.44 2.21 26.08
N PRO A 137 -12.10 3.16 25.22
CA PRO A 137 -11.84 2.87 23.82
C PRO A 137 -10.66 1.90 23.70
N ARG A 138 -10.69 1.09 22.65
CA ARG A 138 -9.57 0.20 22.32
C ARG A 138 -8.42 1.02 21.76
N GLN A 139 -7.21 0.60 22.07
CA GLN A 139 -6.02 1.29 21.58
C GLN A 139 -5.74 0.91 20.13
N THR A 140 -5.57 1.91 19.28
CA THR A 140 -5.14 1.76 17.90
C THR A 140 -3.62 1.83 17.80
N MET A 141 -3.03 1.14 16.84
CA MET A 141 -1.64 1.32 16.44
C MET A 141 -1.59 2.17 15.17
N ARG A 142 -0.67 3.15 15.13
CA ARG A 142 -0.26 3.81 13.90
C ARG A 142 1.10 3.27 13.49
N TYR A 143 1.18 2.73 12.28
CA TYR A 143 2.40 2.28 11.64
C TYR A 143 2.80 3.27 10.56
N GLN A 144 4.08 3.66 10.52
CA GLN A 144 4.68 4.44 9.45
C GLN A 144 5.52 3.52 8.59
N PHE A 145 5.20 3.43 7.32
CA PHE A 145 5.90 2.60 6.35
C PHE A 145 6.56 3.47 5.29
N ARG A 146 7.65 2.95 4.73
CA ARG A 146 8.34 3.51 3.56
C ARG A 146 8.55 2.45 2.51
N PRO A 147 8.16 2.67 1.24
CA PRO A 147 8.51 1.76 0.15
C PRO A 147 10.03 1.64 -0.01
N ILE A 148 10.52 0.43 -0.28
CA ILE A 148 11.95 0.18 -0.45
C ILE A 148 12.50 0.96 -1.65
N GLY A 149 13.63 1.65 -1.42
CA GLY A 149 14.29 2.46 -2.44
C GLY A 149 13.74 3.88 -2.60
N TYR A 150 12.85 4.31 -1.71
CA TYR A 150 12.35 5.68 -1.60
C TYR A 150 12.89 6.38 -0.35
N ASP A 151 12.80 7.70 -0.31
CA ASP A 151 13.11 8.52 0.87
C ASP A 151 11.86 8.80 1.73
N ALA A 152 12.00 9.65 2.75
CA ALA A 152 10.95 9.95 3.71
C ALA A 152 9.72 10.65 3.10
N THR A 153 9.85 11.24 1.93
CA THR A 153 8.73 11.90 1.24
C THR A 153 7.71 10.91 0.68
N ALA A 154 8.09 9.63 0.55
CA ALA A 154 7.21 8.55 0.15
C ALA A 154 6.56 7.80 1.34
N ASP A 155 6.76 8.27 2.56
CA ASP A 155 6.17 7.62 3.74
C ASP A 155 4.65 7.68 3.70
N PHE A 156 4.04 6.58 4.16
CA PHE A 156 2.60 6.49 4.38
C PHE A 156 2.30 5.89 5.74
N TYR A 157 1.10 6.17 6.25
CA TYR A 157 0.68 5.75 7.57
C TYR A 157 -0.53 4.82 7.49
N VAL A 158 -0.52 3.78 8.33
CA VAL A 158 -1.65 2.86 8.48
C VAL A 158 -2.07 2.85 9.94
N TYR A 159 -3.30 3.28 10.20
CA TYR A 159 -3.93 3.09 11.49
C TYR A 159 -4.58 1.71 11.50
N ALA A 160 -4.15 0.88 12.44
CA ALA A 160 -4.63 -0.46 12.66
C ALA A 160 -5.59 -0.45 13.85
N SER A 161 -6.88 -0.60 13.60
CA SER A 161 -7.94 -0.39 14.58
C SER A 161 -8.81 -1.64 14.76
N HIS A 162 -9.34 -1.79 15.97
CA HIS A 162 -10.47 -2.66 16.27
C HIS A 162 -11.37 -1.91 17.26
N TYR A 163 -12.43 -1.29 16.75
CA TYR A 163 -13.32 -0.45 17.53
C TYR A 163 -14.31 -1.27 18.36
N LYS A 164 -14.97 -0.59 19.31
CA LYS A 164 -15.98 -1.18 20.19
C LYS A 164 -17.09 -1.85 19.38
N ALA A 165 -17.30 -3.14 19.62
CA ALA A 165 -18.37 -3.92 19.01
C ALA A 165 -19.75 -3.61 19.58
N SER A 166 -20.80 -4.14 18.96
CA SER A 166 -22.20 -4.12 19.35
C SER A 166 -22.94 -2.81 19.05
N THR A 167 -24.26 -2.93 18.90
CA THR A 167 -25.18 -1.81 18.66
C THR A 167 -25.49 -1.03 19.94
N GLY A 168 -26.13 0.12 19.81
CA GLY A 168 -26.63 0.95 20.89
C GLY A 168 -25.75 2.16 21.18
N ALA A 169 -26.40 3.23 21.67
CA ALA A 169 -25.82 4.55 21.83
C ALA A 169 -24.53 4.59 22.67
N ALA A 170 -24.41 3.73 23.70
CA ALA A 170 -23.20 3.65 24.53
C ALA A 170 -22.00 3.12 23.72
N ASN A 171 -22.20 2.06 22.95
CA ASN A 171 -21.14 1.48 22.10
C ASN A 171 -20.77 2.42 20.94
N GLU A 172 -21.73 3.11 20.34
CA GLU A 172 -21.49 4.14 19.33
C GLU A 172 -20.69 5.33 19.89
N ALA A 173 -20.98 5.73 21.15
CA ALA A 173 -20.22 6.78 21.83
C ALA A 173 -18.76 6.36 22.07
N GLU A 174 -18.51 5.09 22.43
CA GLU A 174 -17.16 4.55 22.58
C GLU A 174 -16.41 4.54 21.23
N ARG A 175 -17.03 4.07 20.15
CA ARG A 175 -16.45 4.15 18.79
C ARG A 175 -16.11 5.58 18.38
N ASN A 176 -16.92 6.55 18.80
CA ASN A 176 -16.63 7.95 18.53
C ASN A 176 -15.42 8.46 19.34
N VAL A 177 -15.21 8.00 20.58
CA VAL A 177 -13.98 8.33 21.35
C VAL A 177 -12.75 7.77 20.65
N GLU A 178 -12.80 6.52 20.16
CA GLU A 178 -11.73 5.88 19.39
C GLU A 178 -11.44 6.68 18.09
N ALA A 179 -12.47 7.02 17.35
CA ALA A 179 -12.36 7.80 16.12
C ALA A 179 -11.74 9.19 16.36
N ARG A 180 -12.14 9.90 17.44
CA ARG A 180 -11.56 11.20 17.80
C ARG A 180 -10.08 11.11 18.14
N ALA A 181 -9.66 10.08 18.86
CA ALA A 181 -8.25 9.90 19.20
C ALA A 181 -7.38 9.73 17.95
N ILE A 182 -7.83 8.88 17.01
CA ILE A 182 -7.14 8.64 15.73
C ILE A 182 -7.16 9.91 14.88
N ARG A 183 -8.31 10.57 14.77
CA ARG A 183 -8.45 11.77 13.97
C ARG A 183 -7.57 12.91 14.46
N ALA A 184 -7.48 13.11 15.77
CA ALA A 184 -6.60 14.13 16.35
C ALA A 184 -5.11 13.84 16.05
N ASP A 185 -4.70 12.56 16.10
CA ASP A 185 -3.33 12.17 15.75
C ASP A 185 -3.07 12.33 14.24
N ALA A 186 -4.02 11.99 13.39
CA ALA A 186 -3.93 12.15 11.94
C ALA A 186 -3.86 13.64 11.53
N ASP A 187 -4.72 14.49 12.12
CA ASP A 187 -4.69 15.94 11.89
C ASP A 187 -3.34 16.55 12.33
N ALA A 188 -2.71 16.01 13.38
CA ALA A 188 -1.41 16.46 13.87
C ALA A 188 -0.23 16.02 12.99
N ILE A 189 -0.36 14.98 12.16
CA ILE A 189 0.66 14.64 11.14
C ILE A 189 0.74 15.78 10.12
N GLY A 190 -0.38 16.38 9.79
CA GLY A 190 -0.47 17.58 8.95
C GLY A 190 -1.05 17.32 7.56
N GLN A 191 -1.19 18.41 6.82
CA GLN A 191 -1.67 18.37 5.44
C GLN A 191 -0.68 17.62 4.53
N GLY A 192 -1.18 16.91 3.54
CA GLY A 192 -0.35 16.13 2.62
C GLY A 192 0.00 14.73 3.13
N ALA A 193 -0.51 14.34 4.31
CA ALA A 193 -0.21 13.04 4.87
C ALA A 193 -1.00 11.92 4.17
N ARG A 194 -0.30 10.90 3.73
CA ARG A 194 -0.88 9.70 3.12
C ARG A 194 -1.27 8.71 4.20
N ILE A 195 -2.55 8.63 4.50
CA ILE A 195 -3.08 7.86 5.63
C ILE A 195 -4.13 6.86 5.15
N ILE A 196 -4.02 5.63 5.67
CA ILE A 196 -5.01 4.56 5.53
C ILE A 196 -5.54 4.24 6.93
N TYR A 197 -6.84 4.38 7.14
CA TYR A 197 -7.54 3.94 8.34
C TYR A 197 -8.07 2.54 8.10
N SER A 198 -7.52 1.56 8.79
CA SER A 198 -7.66 0.16 8.47
C SER A 198 -8.09 -0.65 9.68
N GLY A 199 -8.90 -1.66 9.46
CA GLY A 199 -9.31 -2.64 10.47
C GLY A 199 -10.81 -2.81 10.61
N ASP A 200 -11.19 -3.49 11.69
CA ASP A 200 -12.57 -3.66 12.12
C ASP A 200 -13.01 -2.40 12.89
N LEU A 201 -13.76 -1.55 12.23
CA LEU A 201 -14.27 -0.29 12.79
C LEU A 201 -15.66 -0.44 13.41
N ASN A 202 -16.29 -1.61 13.30
CA ASN A 202 -17.58 -1.95 13.90
C ASN A 202 -18.71 -0.94 13.66
N PHE A 203 -18.66 -0.15 12.57
CA PHE A 203 -19.74 0.76 12.20
C PHE A 203 -20.88 0.03 11.51
N TYR A 204 -22.09 0.20 11.98
CA TYR A 204 -23.32 -0.33 11.36
C TYR A 204 -23.87 0.59 10.26
N THR A 205 -23.56 1.88 10.37
CA THR A 205 -24.01 2.90 9.41
C THR A 205 -23.02 4.05 9.34
N SER A 206 -22.94 4.68 8.16
CA SER A 206 -22.14 5.90 7.98
C SER A 206 -22.67 7.12 8.74
N SER A 207 -23.86 7.08 9.31
CA SER A 207 -24.42 8.15 10.15
C SER A 207 -23.93 8.11 11.59
N GLU A 208 -23.22 7.06 12.03
CA GLU A 208 -22.63 7.01 13.36
C GLU A 208 -21.62 8.16 13.56
N SER A 209 -21.64 8.75 14.77
CA SER A 209 -20.78 9.89 15.08
C SER A 209 -19.29 9.59 14.92
N GLY A 210 -18.85 8.35 15.15
CA GLY A 210 -17.47 7.92 14.92
C GLY A 210 -17.06 7.94 13.45
N PHE A 211 -17.93 7.45 12.55
CA PHE A 211 -17.71 7.53 11.11
C PHE A 211 -17.68 8.98 10.62
N GLN A 212 -18.62 9.81 11.09
CA GLN A 212 -18.67 11.24 10.79
C GLN A 212 -17.44 11.99 11.30
N THR A 213 -16.89 11.59 12.46
CA THR A 213 -15.62 12.13 12.98
C THR A 213 -14.45 11.82 12.06
N LEU A 214 -14.32 10.59 11.56
CA LEU A 214 -13.25 10.23 10.62
C LEU A 214 -13.38 10.98 9.29
N THR A 215 -14.61 11.09 8.76
CA THR A 215 -14.87 11.69 7.44
C THR A 215 -15.09 13.20 7.46
N GLY A 216 -15.16 13.82 8.63
CA GLY A 216 -15.29 15.26 8.79
C GLY A 216 -14.06 16.01 8.22
N THR A 217 -14.25 17.28 7.86
CA THR A 217 -13.20 18.15 7.29
C THR A 217 -12.01 18.33 8.21
N GLY A 218 -10.79 18.34 7.67
CA GLY A 218 -9.51 18.56 8.36
C GLY A 218 -8.37 17.82 7.68
N ASN A 219 -7.14 17.94 8.19
CA ASN A 219 -5.93 17.37 7.57
C ASN A 219 -5.99 15.83 7.45
N GLY A 220 -6.57 15.16 8.44
CA GLY A 220 -6.77 13.71 8.44
C GLY A 220 -8.14 13.27 7.96
N GLN A 221 -8.85 14.05 7.14
CA GLN A 221 -10.16 13.67 6.61
C GLN A 221 -10.10 12.34 5.85
N ALA A 222 -10.92 11.38 6.28
CA ALA A 222 -11.03 10.06 5.67
C ALA A 222 -12.13 10.03 4.60
N PHE A 223 -11.90 9.24 3.56
CA PHE A 223 -12.85 8.97 2.48
C PHE A 223 -12.99 7.46 2.29
N ASP A 224 -14.20 6.99 1.98
CA ASP A 224 -14.41 5.62 1.51
C ASP A 224 -13.98 5.52 0.04
N PRO A 225 -12.91 4.77 -0.31
CA PRO A 225 -12.36 4.75 -1.68
C PRO A 225 -13.32 4.16 -2.71
N ILE A 226 -14.35 3.44 -2.25
CA ILE A 226 -15.37 2.83 -3.12
C ILE A 226 -16.73 3.55 -3.04
N SER A 227 -16.84 4.62 -2.26
CA SER A 227 -18.06 5.43 -2.11
C SER A 227 -19.31 4.59 -1.74
N ARG A 228 -19.13 3.57 -0.89
CA ARG A 228 -20.22 2.68 -0.43
C ARG A 228 -20.70 3.05 0.97
N VAL A 229 -20.99 4.34 1.17
CA VAL A 229 -21.53 4.87 2.43
C VAL A 229 -23.02 4.61 2.56
N GLY A 230 -23.50 4.35 3.78
CA GLY A 230 -24.92 4.11 4.03
C GLY A 230 -25.17 3.28 5.30
N SER A 231 -26.30 2.60 5.34
CA SER A 231 -26.69 1.64 6.38
C SER A 231 -26.40 0.23 5.84
N TRP A 232 -25.36 -0.41 6.36
CA TRP A 232 -24.84 -1.64 5.79
C TRP A 232 -25.49 -2.90 6.35
N SER A 233 -25.83 -2.90 7.64
CA SER A 233 -26.31 -4.07 8.37
C SER A 233 -27.59 -4.64 7.75
N GLY A 234 -27.60 -5.93 7.43
CA GLY A 234 -28.72 -6.65 6.83
C GLY A 234 -29.14 -6.19 5.43
N SER A 235 -28.37 -5.31 4.78
CA SER A 235 -28.79 -4.66 3.55
C SER A 235 -28.34 -5.41 2.30
N THR A 236 -29.27 -5.86 1.50
CA THR A 236 -29.01 -6.48 0.19
C THR A 236 -28.31 -5.51 -0.79
N THR A 237 -28.54 -4.20 -0.64
CA THR A 237 -27.88 -3.16 -1.45
C THR A 237 -26.38 -3.12 -1.22
N TYR A 238 -25.92 -3.45 -0.02
CA TYR A 238 -24.52 -3.40 0.40
C TYR A 238 -23.85 -4.77 0.54
N LYS A 239 -24.52 -5.86 0.11
CA LYS A 239 -23.98 -7.23 0.27
C LYS A 239 -22.62 -7.45 -0.37
N ASP A 240 -22.24 -6.64 -1.37
CA ASP A 240 -20.95 -6.68 -2.07
C ASP A 240 -19.78 -6.18 -1.21
N VAL A 241 -20.07 -5.49 -0.11
CA VAL A 241 -19.07 -4.95 0.82
C VAL A 241 -19.18 -5.52 2.24
N HIS A 242 -20.10 -6.45 2.49
CA HIS A 242 -20.18 -7.12 3.78
C HIS A 242 -18.89 -7.92 4.06
N THR A 243 -18.46 -7.92 5.32
CA THR A 243 -17.24 -8.59 5.79
C THR A 243 -17.49 -9.57 6.94
N GLN A 244 -18.63 -9.48 7.64
CA GLN A 244 -19.00 -10.36 8.75
C GLN A 244 -20.45 -10.88 8.58
N SER A 245 -20.81 -12.09 9.03
CA SER A 245 -19.96 -13.23 9.35
C SER A 245 -19.86 -14.19 8.17
N PRO A 246 -18.70 -14.71 7.81
CA PRO A 246 -18.57 -15.65 6.69
C PRO A 246 -19.24 -17.00 6.96
N ALA A 247 -19.56 -17.34 8.19
CA ALA A 247 -20.16 -18.61 8.59
C ALA A 247 -21.54 -18.46 9.22
N THR A 248 -22.40 -19.48 9.05
CA THR A 248 -23.70 -19.59 9.72
C THR A 248 -23.68 -20.58 10.90
N THR A 249 -22.59 -21.35 11.03
CA THR A 249 -22.37 -22.30 12.12
C THR A 249 -20.93 -22.20 12.57
N ALA A 250 -20.73 -22.09 13.89
CA ALA A 250 -19.41 -21.98 14.47
C ALA A 250 -18.63 -23.30 14.35
N VAL A 251 -17.34 -23.20 13.99
CA VAL A 251 -16.40 -24.32 13.91
C VAL A 251 -15.28 -24.22 14.95
N PHE A 252 -15.18 -23.08 15.66
CA PHE A 252 -14.28 -22.90 16.80
C PHE A 252 -14.95 -22.01 17.86
N ASN A 253 -14.42 -22.08 19.09
CA ASN A 253 -14.97 -21.31 20.21
C ASN A 253 -14.76 -19.80 20.02
N GLY A 254 -15.80 -19.00 20.24
CA GLY A 254 -15.77 -17.55 20.08
C GLY A 254 -16.05 -17.06 18.67
N GLN A 255 -16.24 -17.93 17.68
CA GLN A 255 -16.61 -17.52 16.33
C GLN A 255 -18.01 -16.90 16.31
N VAL A 256 -18.13 -15.66 15.86
CA VAL A 256 -19.41 -15.02 15.56
C VAL A 256 -19.97 -15.63 14.28
N THR A 257 -21.28 -15.91 14.28
CA THR A 257 -22.00 -16.52 13.16
C THR A 257 -23.28 -15.75 12.88
N GLY A 258 -23.93 -16.04 11.77
CA GLY A 258 -25.16 -15.35 11.34
C GLY A 258 -25.26 -15.25 9.81
N GLY A 259 -24.15 -15.45 9.16
CA GLY A 259 -24.03 -15.23 7.73
C GLY A 259 -23.61 -13.79 7.40
N MET A 260 -23.34 -13.54 6.14
CA MET A 260 -22.84 -12.27 5.63
C MET A 260 -23.92 -11.19 5.63
N ASP A 261 -23.81 -10.19 6.51
CA ASP A 261 -24.81 -9.12 6.65
C ASP A 261 -24.27 -7.77 7.09
N ASP A 262 -22.99 -7.68 7.57
CA ASP A 262 -22.40 -6.46 8.08
C ASP A 262 -21.10 -6.08 7.38
N ARG A 263 -20.85 -4.77 7.21
CA ARG A 263 -19.58 -4.20 6.77
C ARG A 263 -18.88 -3.59 7.98
N PHE A 264 -17.98 -4.33 8.61
CA PHE A 264 -17.24 -3.85 9.79
C PHE A 264 -15.78 -3.53 9.47
N ASP A 265 -15.21 -4.18 8.45
CA ASP A 265 -13.82 -4.02 8.05
C ASP A 265 -13.70 -2.99 6.92
N PHE A 266 -12.80 -2.04 7.12
CA PHE A 266 -12.62 -0.90 6.22
C PHE A 266 -11.13 -0.68 5.90
N GLN A 267 -10.89 -0.04 4.75
CA GLN A 267 -9.73 0.81 4.48
C GLN A 267 -10.28 2.15 3.99
N LEU A 268 -10.32 3.15 4.89
CA LEU A 268 -10.63 4.53 4.51
C LEU A 268 -9.30 5.25 4.27
N ILE A 269 -9.28 6.23 3.37
CA ILE A 269 -8.05 6.87 2.91
C ILE A 269 -8.16 8.39 2.97
N THR A 270 -7.03 9.10 3.16
CA THR A 270 -7.00 10.57 3.05
C THR A 270 -7.09 11.05 1.59
N GLY A 271 -7.28 12.35 1.41
CA GLY A 271 -7.36 12.99 0.09
C GLY A 271 -6.13 12.71 -0.75
N GLU A 272 -4.96 12.73 -0.15
CA GLU A 272 -3.65 12.51 -0.75
C GLU A 272 -3.39 11.06 -1.20
N VAL A 273 -4.27 10.13 -0.83
CA VAL A 273 -4.24 8.71 -1.28
C VAL A 273 -5.31 8.47 -2.37
N ARG A 274 -5.88 9.52 -2.94
CA ARG A 274 -6.92 9.47 -3.98
C ARG A 274 -6.89 10.68 -4.94
N ASP A 275 -5.83 11.44 -4.95
CA ASP A 275 -5.67 12.64 -5.78
C ASP A 275 -5.09 12.34 -7.17
N GLY A 276 -4.68 11.12 -7.42
CA GLY A 276 -4.15 10.62 -8.69
C GLY A 276 -2.64 10.72 -8.79
N GLY A 277 -1.93 11.15 -7.72
CA GLY A 277 -0.48 11.33 -7.74
C GLY A 277 0.25 10.63 -6.59
N GLY A 278 1.50 10.25 -6.86
CA GLY A 278 2.36 9.68 -5.84
C GLY A 278 1.91 8.31 -5.34
N PHE A 279 1.88 8.13 -4.01
CA PHE A 279 1.29 6.94 -3.37
C PHE A 279 -0.22 7.09 -3.37
N ASP A 280 -0.93 6.37 -4.23
CA ASP A 280 -2.36 6.54 -4.44
C ASP A 280 -3.10 5.20 -4.54
N TYR A 281 -4.39 5.20 -4.21
CA TYR A 281 -5.25 4.04 -4.31
C TYR A 281 -5.52 3.67 -5.77
N ILE A 282 -5.29 2.41 -6.13
CA ILE A 282 -5.61 1.90 -7.46
C ILE A 282 -7.10 1.61 -7.55
N ALA A 283 -7.81 2.43 -8.33
CA ALA A 283 -9.25 2.34 -8.48
C ALA A 283 -9.71 0.93 -8.89
N GLY A 284 -10.75 0.43 -8.22
CA GLY A 284 -11.30 -0.90 -8.47
C GLY A 284 -10.59 -2.05 -7.76
N SER A 285 -9.46 -1.82 -7.09
CA SER A 285 -8.71 -2.87 -6.38
C SER A 285 -9.32 -3.26 -5.03
N TYR A 286 -10.05 -2.35 -4.36
CA TYR A 286 -10.66 -2.61 -3.06
C TYR A 286 -11.62 -3.81 -3.12
N TRP A 287 -11.47 -4.73 -2.16
CA TRP A 287 -12.28 -5.94 -2.12
C TRP A 287 -12.36 -6.56 -0.72
N ALA A 288 -13.58 -6.83 -0.23
CA ALA A 288 -13.80 -7.83 0.81
C ALA A 288 -13.55 -9.20 0.17
N PHE A 289 -12.36 -9.77 0.38
CA PHE A 289 -11.88 -10.93 -0.37
C PHE A 289 -12.77 -12.15 -0.15
N GLY A 290 -13.12 -12.81 -1.25
CA GLY A 290 -14.08 -13.92 -1.29
C GLY A 290 -15.52 -13.44 -1.55
N ASN A 291 -15.86 -12.20 -1.21
CA ASN A 291 -17.19 -11.68 -1.46
C ASN A 291 -17.37 -11.29 -2.93
N THR A 292 -18.13 -12.09 -3.64
CA THR A 292 -18.52 -11.85 -5.05
C THR A 292 -19.94 -11.30 -5.21
N ALA A 293 -20.61 -11.00 -4.10
CA ALA A 293 -22.01 -10.58 -4.03
C ALA A 293 -23.01 -11.63 -4.59
N THR A 294 -22.61 -12.88 -4.68
CA THR A 294 -23.46 -13.97 -5.20
C THR A 294 -24.14 -14.79 -4.11
N HIS A 295 -23.68 -14.68 -2.85
CA HIS A 295 -24.39 -15.20 -1.68
C HIS A 295 -25.64 -14.36 -1.36
N ALA A 296 -26.60 -14.93 -0.65
CA ALA A 296 -27.69 -14.16 -0.09
C ALA A 296 -27.27 -13.54 1.26
N VAL A 297 -27.91 -12.44 1.67
CA VAL A 297 -27.71 -11.85 3.01
C VAL A 297 -28.08 -12.90 4.08
N ASN A 298 -27.38 -12.91 5.20
CA ASN A 298 -27.48 -13.91 6.28
C ASN A 298 -27.17 -15.36 5.84
N GLN A 299 -26.41 -15.53 4.75
CA GLN A 299 -25.90 -16.83 4.33
C GLN A 299 -24.38 -16.89 4.40
N ALA A 300 -23.85 -18.11 4.58
CA ALA A 300 -22.41 -18.31 4.60
C ALA A 300 -21.79 -17.90 3.26
N ILE A 301 -20.58 -17.30 3.32
CA ILE A 301 -19.84 -16.90 2.11
C ILE A 301 -19.57 -18.08 1.17
N SER A 302 -19.47 -19.31 1.71
CA SER A 302 -19.29 -20.54 0.95
C SER A 302 -20.45 -20.90 0.03
N THR A 303 -21.63 -20.28 0.20
CA THR A 303 -22.77 -20.40 -0.73
C THR A 303 -22.63 -19.51 -1.95
N GLY A 304 -21.65 -18.61 -1.95
CA GLY A 304 -21.31 -17.76 -3.11
C GLY A 304 -20.76 -18.57 -4.29
N SER A 305 -20.75 -17.95 -5.46
CA SER A 305 -20.29 -18.58 -6.69
C SER A 305 -18.77 -18.77 -6.74
N ALA A 306 -18.31 -20.00 -6.61
CA ALA A 306 -16.90 -20.34 -6.78
C ALA A 306 -16.40 -20.06 -8.22
N THR A 307 -17.26 -20.17 -9.23
CA THR A 307 -16.92 -19.80 -10.61
C THR A 307 -16.64 -18.30 -10.74
N THR A 308 -17.47 -17.46 -10.10
CA THR A 308 -17.25 -16.00 -10.09
C THR A 308 -16.00 -15.64 -9.31
N LEU A 309 -15.69 -16.34 -8.22
CA LEU A 309 -14.45 -16.13 -7.47
C LEU A 309 -13.23 -16.56 -8.29
N ALA A 310 -13.26 -17.74 -8.94
CA ALA A 310 -12.17 -18.22 -9.79
C ALA A 310 -11.83 -17.22 -10.91
N ALA A 311 -12.83 -16.58 -11.51
CA ALA A 311 -12.62 -15.56 -12.55
C ALA A 311 -11.85 -14.32 -12.06
N ARG A 312 -11.78 -14.07 -10.74
CA ARG A 312 -11.03 -12.95 -10.11
C ARG A 312 -9.64 -13.37 -9.61
N ILE A 313 -9.32 -14.66 -9.66
CA ILE A 313 -8.05 -15.21 -9.19
C ILE A 313 -7.39 -15.98 -10.34
N PRO A 314 -6.49 -15.34 -11.10
CA PRO A 314 -5.83 -15.96 -12.25
C PRO A 314 -5.22 -17.33 -11.90
N GLY A 315 -5.46 -18.31 -12.76
CA GLY A 315 -4.97 -19.67 -12.60
C GLY A 315 -5.75 -20.56 -11.61
N TYR A 316 -6.80 -20.03 -10.96
CA TYR A 316 -7.63 -20.83 -10.06
C TYR A 316 -8.73 -21.57 -10.83
N THR A 317 -8.90 -22.84 -10.50
CA THR A 317 -10.08 -23.63 -10.88
C THR A 317 -11.25 -23.30 -9.96
N THR A 318 -12.47 -23.62 -10.38
CA THR A 318 -13.67 -23.51 -9.54
C THR A 318 -13.53 -24.31 -8.23
N THR A 319 -12.87 -25.47 -8.26
CA THR A 319 -12.61 -26.29 -7.06
C THR A 319 -11.68 -25.56 -6.08
N GLN A 320 -10.60 -24.94 -6.54
CA GLN A 320 -9.70 -24.16 -5.69
C GLN A 320 -10.41 -22.94 -5.11
N ALA A 321 -11.22 -22.26 -5.91
CA ALA A 321 -12.03 -21.12 -5.44
C ALA A 321 -13.07 -21.57 -4.38
N GLN A 322 -13.70 -22.75 -4.56
CA GLN A 322 -14.58 -23.30 -3.54
C GLN A 322 -13.82 -23.63 -2.24
N THR A 323 -12.59 -24.14 -2.35
CA THR A 323 -11.72 -24.35 -1.17
C THR A 323 -11.47 -23.04 -0.42
N VAL A 324 -11.18 -21.93 -1.12
CA VAL A 324 -11.03 -20.60 -0.52
C VAL A 324 -12.31 -20.16 0.20
N LEU A 325 -13.48 -20.26 -0.46
CA LEU A 325 -14.76 -19.89 0.15
C LEU A 325 -15.06 -20.71 1.40
N THR A 326 -14.78 -22.02 1.38
CA THR A 326 -14.94 -22.89 2.54
C THR A 326 -13.97 -22.53 3.65
N SER A 327 -12.70 -22.27 3.31
CA SER A 327 -11.70 -21.87 4.29
C SER A 327 -12.07 -20.55 5.00
N LEU A 328 -12.63 -19.58 4.26
CA LEU A 328 -13.10 -18.32 4.86
C LEU A 328 -14.17 -18.51 5.93
N THR A 329 -14.99 -19.58 5.87
CA THR A 329 -15.97 -19.89 6.92
C THR A 329 -15.35 -20.56 8.15
N GLN A 330 -14.09 -21.01 8.08
CA GLN A 330 -13.44 -21.84 9.09
C GLN A 330 -12.33 -21.13 9.86
N VAL A 331 -11.72 -20.10 9.25
CA VAL A 331 -10.48 -19.52 9.80
C VAL A 331 -10.72 -18.31 10.69
N THR A 332 -11.82 -17.58 10.50
CA THR A 332 -12.24 -16.45 11.33
C THR A 332 -13.72 -16.14 11.08
N ASP A 333 -14.25 -15.15 11.76
CA ASP A 333 -15.61 -14.63 11.60
C ASP A 333 -15.66 -13.32 10.78
N HIS A 334 -14.56 -12.94 10.15
CA HIS A 334 -14.48 -11.80 9.23
C HIS A 334 -13.93 -12.21 7.86
N LEU A 335 -14.18 -11.39 6.84
CA LEU A 335 -13.46 -11.44 5.57
C LEU A 335 -12.32 -10.42 5.59
N PRO A 336 -11.15 -10.74 4.99
CA PRO A 336 -10.11 -9.76 4.82
C PRO A 336 -10.51 -8.70 3.79
N VAL A 337 -10.15 -7.45 4.05
CA VAL A 337 -10.27 -6.35 3.07
C VAL A 337 -8.90 -6.07 2.48
N LEU A 338 -8.80 -6.13 1.18
CA LEU A 338 -7.58 -5.80 0.45
C LEU A 338 -7.80 -4.61 -0.48
N ALA A 339 -6.75 -3.81 -0.66
CA ALA A 339 -6.66 -2.78 -1.68
C ALA A 339 -5.21 -2.66 -2.17
N ASP A 340 -5.05 -2.26 -3.43
CA ASP A 340 -3.75 -2.05 -4.05
C ASP A 340 -3.49 -0.55 -4.19
N TYR A 341 -2.23 -0.16 -4.00
CA TYR A 341 -1.77 1.22 -4.02
C TYR A 341 -0.58 1.35 -4.97
N GLN A 342 -0.59 2.36 -5.84
CA GLN A 342 0.55 2.66 -6.70
C GLN A 342 1.71 3.25 -5.88
N LEU A 343 2.93 3.09 -6.37
CA LEU A 343 4.11 3.77 -5.83
C LEU A 343 4.26 5.15 -6.45
N PRO A 344 4.92 6.10 -5.76
CA PRO A 344 5.34 7.35 -6.38
C PRO A 344 6.25 7.11 -7.59
N ALA A 345 6.24 8.04 -8.54
CA ALA A 345 7.21 8.06 -9.62
C ALA A 345 8.64 8.18 -9.05
N LYS A 346 9.61 7.59 -9.73
CA LYS A 346 11.02 7.66 -9.33
C LYS A 346 11.87 8.14 -10.50
N MET A 347 12.27 9.42 -10.44
CA MET A 347 13.04 10.01 -11.53
C MET A 347 14.48 9.51 -11.54
N THR A 348 14.94 9.13 -12.71
CA THR A 348 16.38 9.10 -13.06
C THR A 348 16.63 10.08 -14.19
N ALA A 349 17.74 10.80 -14.12
CA ALA A 349 18.16 11.70 -15.19
C ALA A 349 19.66 11.57 -15.42
N THR A 350 20.06 11.64 -16.67
CA THR A 350 21.47 11.65 -17.08
C THR A 350 21.71 12.70 -18.16
N LEU A 351 22.86 13.34 -18.10
CA LEU A 351 23.30 14.27 -19.15
C LEU A 351 24.51 13.65 -19.88
N ALA A 352 24.43 13.60 -21.21
CA ALA A 352 25.55 13.14 -22.03
C ALA A 352 26.78 14.05 -21.84
N ALA A 353 27.95 13.43 -21.87
CA ALA A 353 29.19 14.16 -21.69
C ALA A 353 29.35 15.29 -22.71
N LEU A 354 29.77 16.47 -22.25
CA LEU A 354 30.05 17.59 -23.07
C LEU A 354 31.45 17.49 -23.74
N PRO A 355 31.64 17.93 -24.96
CA PRO A 355 32.97 18.03 -25.57
C PRO A 355 33.83 19.03 -24.79
N ALA A 356 35.08 18.65 -24.48
CA ALA A 356 35.98 19.51 -23.71
C ALA A 356 36.36 20.79 -24.50
N ARG A 357 36.36 20.75 -25.85
CA ARG A 357 36.72 21.86 -26.75
C ARG A 357 35.76 21.92 -27.94
N VAL A 358 35.44 23.13 -28.38
CA VAL A 358 34.57 23.40 -29.53
C VAL A 358 35.10 24.60 -30.30
N ILE A 359 34.85 24.63 -31.63
CA ILE A 359 35.19 25.76 -32.47
C ILE A 359 34.11 26.84 -32.33
N ARG A 360 34.50 28.09 -32.26
CA ARG A 360 33.56 29.24 -32.23
C ARG A 360 32.58 29.16 -33.41
N GLY A 361 31.29 29.32 -33.09
CA GLY A 361 30.22 29.24 -34.09
C GLY A 361 29.82 27.82 -34.50
N GLY A 362 30.52 26.79 -34.01
CA GLY A 362 30.14 25.41 -34.26
C GLY A 362 28.84 25.03 -33.54
N THR A 363 28.07 24.11 -34.10
CA THR A 363 26.87 23.59 -33.44
C THR A 363 27.27 22.49 -32.47
N VAL A 364 26.94 22.65 -31.20
CA VAL A 364 27.16 21.65 -30.13
C VAL A 364 25.85 21.41 -29.39
N SER A 365 25.55 20.16 -29.17
CA SER A 365 24.39 19.75 -28.37
C SER A 365 24.79 18.72 -27.36
N ALA A 366 24.00 18.60 -26.27
CA ALA A 366 24.04 17.53 -25.32
C ALA A 366 22.66 16.89 -25.22
N THR A 367 22.62 15.63 -24.88
CA THR A 367 21.35 14.90 -24.66
C THR A 367 21.11 14.77 -23.19
N LEU A 368 19.98 15.30 -22.72
CA LEU A 368 19.42 14.99 -21.41
C LEU A 368 18.45 13.80 -21.57
N THR A 369 18.66 12.74 -20.81
CA THR A 369 17.76 11.58 -20.75
C THR A 369 17.08 11.55 -19.39
N VAL A 370 15.76 11.46 -19.36
CA VAL A 370 14.94 11.38 -18.14
C VAL A 370 14.05 10.15 -18.23
N ALA A 371 13.96 9.38 -17.13
CA ALA A 371 13.13 8.20 -17.08
C ALA A 371 12.46 8.02 -15.70
N ASN A 372 11.30 7.39 -15.71
CA ASN A 372 10.63 6.89 -14.51
C ASN A 372 11.16 5.49 -14.17
N ALA A 373 12.06 5.41 -13.20
CA ALA A 373 12.69 4.18 -12.72
C ALA A 373 11.99 3.62 -11.47
N ALA A 374 10.67 3.85 -11.32
CA ALA A 374 9.91 3.20 -10.26
C ALA A 374 10.04 1.67 -10.36
N PRO A 375 10.31 0.95 -9.27
CA PRO A 375 10.58 -0.49 -9.29
C PRO A 375 9.27 -1.28 -9.36
N VAL A 376 8.58 -1.22 -10.49
CA VAL A 376 7.25 -1.81 -10.70
C VAL A 376 7.27 -2.88 -11.80
N ALA A 377 6.35 -3.85 -11.74
CA ALA A 377 6.22 -4.90 -12.75
C ALA A 377 5.21 -4.53 -13.86
N VAL A 378 4.32 -3.57 -13.61
CA VAL A 378 3.34 -3.03 -14.56
C VAL A 378 3.31 -1.50 -14.45
N ALA A 379 3.08 -0.81 -15.57
CA ALA A 379 3.11 0.66 -15.59
C ALA A 379 2.11 1.29 -14.61
N ALA A 380 0.91 0.73 -14.49
CA ALA A 380 -0.11 1.20 -13.56
C ALA A 380 0.24 1.00 -12.06
N GLY A 381 1.35 0.34 -11.75
CA GLY A 381 1.84 0.16 -10.38
C GLY A 381 2.59 1.36 -9.82
N ALA A 382 2.88 2.37 -10.63
CA ALA A 382 3.48 3.62 -10.18
C ALA A 382 2.83 4.82 -10.86
N ASP A 383 2.95 5.94 -10.16
CA ASP A 383 2.58 7.24 -10.69
C ASP A 383 3.38 7.60 -11.95
N GLN A 384 2.80 8.38 -12.84
CA GLN A 384 3.49 8.95 -13.98
C GLN A 384 4.50 9.99 -13.50
N LEU A 385 5.72 9.94 -14.01
CA LEU A 385 6.71 10.97 -13.76
C LEU A 385 6.40 12.19 -14.66
N ASP A 386 5.99 13.29 -14.06
CA ASP A 386 5.90 14.59 -14.70
C ASP A 386 7.05 15.47 -14.24
N TYR A 387 7.72 16.16 -15.18
CA TYR A 387 8.89 16.96 -14.88
C TYR A 387 9.04 18.18 -15.80
N ALA A 388 9.78 19.16 -15.29
CA ALA A 388 10.28 20.27 -16.08
C ALA A 388 11.82 20.28 -16.05
N TYR A 389 12.44 20.74 -17.13
CA TYR A 389 13.88 21.00 -17.15
C TYR A 389 14.16 22.43 -17.59
N THR A 390 15.18 23.03 -16.98
CA THR A 390 15.66 24.39 -17.31
C THR A 390 17.16 24.37 -17.41
N ALA A 391 17.68 25.15 -18.37
CA ALA A 391 19.12 25.33 -18.58
C ALA A 391 19.52 26.77 -18.36
N ALA A 392 20.76 27.00 -17.97
CA ALA A 392 21.33 28.31 -17.73
C ALA A 392 22.79 28.39 -18.18
N GLY A 393 23.31 29.62 -18.35
CA GLY A 393 24.70 29.88 -18.76
C GLY A 393 24.91 29.61 -20.24
N ALA A 394 25.90 28.78 -20.58
CA ALA A 394 26.21 28.42 -21.97
C ALA A 394 25.23 27.42 -22.58
N VAL A 395 24.36 26.81 -21.77
CA VAL A 395 23.33 25.87 -22.22
C VAL A 395 21.99 26.58 -22.32
N THR A 396 21.29 26.39 -23.43
CA THR A 396 19.97 26.99 -23.63
C THR A 396 18.99 25.88 -24.00
N ALA A 397 18.05 25.60 -23.14
CA ALA A 397 16.85 24.85 -23.41
C ALA A 397 15.96 24.83 -22.15
N SER A 398 14.69 24.75 -22.35
CA SER A 398 13.72 24.48 -21.28
C SER A 398 12.57 23.71 -21.88
N GLY A 399 11.90 22.92 -21.06
CA GLY A 399 10.75 22.15 -21.50
C GLY A 399 10.17 21.32 -20.36
N THR A 400 9.14 20.58 -20.70
CA THR A 400 8.48 19.64 -19.81
C THR A 400 8.46 18.26 -20.47
N GLY A 401 8.24 17.23 -19.69
CA GLY A 401 8.02 15.88 -20.17
C GLY A 401 7.23 15.05 -19.15
N SER A 402 6.71 13.95 -19.63
CA SER A 402 6.09 12.94 -18.78
C SER A 402 6.56 11.56 -19.20
N ASP A 403 6.75 10.65 -18.23
CA ASP A 403 7.21 9.29 -18.48
C ASP A 403 6.45 8.29 -17.56
N ALA A 404 5.83 7.31 -18.17
CA ALA A 404 5.20 6.22 -17.43
C ALA A 404 6.28 5.25 -16.96
N ALA A 405 6.07 4.61 -15.81
CA ALA A 405 6.93 3.53 -15.37
C ALA A 405 7.02 2.43 -16.43
N LEU A 406 8.20 1.83 -16.60
CA LEU A 406 8.51 0.86 -17.67
C LEU A 406 8.39 1.40 -19.10
N GLY A 407 8.18 2.70 -19.27
CA GLY A 407 8.21 3.39 -20.55
C GLY A 407 9.63 3.52 -21.12
N ALA A 408 9.71 4.00 -22.37
CA ALA A 408 10.99 4.37 -22.94
C ALA A 408 11.43 5.74 -22.39
N SER A 409 12.70 5.86 -21.99
CA SER A 409 13.23 7.13 -21.49
C SER A 409 13.01 8.28 -22.47
N ASN A 410 12.65 9.45 -21.97
CA ASN A 410 12.55 10.66 -22.74
C ASN A 410 13.93 11.28 -22.98
N THR A 411 14.18 11.76 -24.20
CA THR A 411 15.43 12.43 -24.57
C THR A 411 15.16 13.87 -25.02
N HIS A 412 15.97 14.80 -24.48
CA HIS A 412 15.88 16.23 -24.83
C HIS A 412 17.23 16.71 -25.33
N VAL A 413 17.23 17.36 -26.48
CA VAL A 413 18.43 17.94 -27.06
C VAL A 413 18.62 19.35 -26.52
N LEU A 414 19.73 19.57 -25.84
CA LEU A 414 20.14 20.86 -25.29
C LEU A 414 21.15 21.51 -26.21
N THR A 415 20.92 22.76 -26.58
CA THR A 415 21.86 23.52 -27.38
C THR A 415 22.89 24.22 -26.51
N ILE A 416 24.15 24.16 -26.92
CA ILE A 416 25.26 24.82 -26.22
C ILE A 416 25.74 26.00 -27.06
N SER A 417 25.74 27.19 -26.45
CA SER A 417 26.22 28.40 -27.11
C SER A 417 27.75 28.39 -27.25
N THR A 418 28.23 28.47 -28.49
CA THR A 418 29.63 28.51 -28.86
C THR A 418 30.06 29.89 -29.44
N THR A 419 29.23 30.90 -29.31
CA THR A 419 29.44 32.22 -29.92
C THR A 419 30.54 33.05 -29.25
N VAL A 420 30.88 32.75 -27.98
CA VAL A 420 31.89 33.47 -27.18
C VAL A 420 33.09 32.57 -26.93
N VAL A 421 34.28 33.07 -27.21
CA VAL A 421 35.56 32.38 -27.02
C VAL A 421 35.89 32.30 -25.49
N GLY A 422 36.52 31.23 -25.06
CA GLY A 422 37.00 30.99 -23.71
C GLY A 422 36.23 29.88 -22.98
N LEU A 423 36.55 29.75 -21.71
CA LEU A 423 35.86 28.76 -20.81
C LEU A 423 34.44 29.23 -20.52
N ARG A 424 33.50 28.35 -20.73
CA ARG A 424 32.06 28.61 -20.50
C ARG A 424 31.49 27.53 -19.61
N SER A 425 30.66 27.93 -18.69
CA SER A 425 29.91 27.01 -17.81
C SER A 425 28.41 27.08 -18.11
N GLY A 426 27.73 25.99 -17.87
CA GLY A 426 26.28 25.91 -17.92
C GLY A 426 25.73 24.90 -16.92
N THR A 427 24.47 25.04 -16.60
CA THR A 427 23.73 24.15 -15.73
C THR A 427 22.43 23.68 -16.36
N VAL A 428 21.99 22.49 -16.02
CA VAL A 428 20.67 21.95 -16.35
C VAL A 428 20.06 21.41 -15.10
N SER A 429 18.90 21.92 -14.72
CA SER A 429 18.11 21.42 -13.57
C SER A 429 16.89 20.71 -14.09
N VAL A 430 16.60 19.53 -13.52
CA VAL A 430 15.39 18.75 -13.79
C VAL A 430 14.59 18.68 -12.51
N ILE A 431 13.35 19.13 -12.51
CA ILE A 431 12.47 19.19 -11.36
C ILE A 431 11.25 18.35 -11.64
N ALA A 432 11.02 17.34 -10.82
CA ALA A 432 9.79 16.55 -10.89
C ALA A 432 8.62 17.32 -10.27
N SER A 433 7.43 17.16 -10.82
CA SER A 433 6.18 17.65 -10.22
C SER A 433 5.75 16.78 -9.04
N SER A 434 6.18 15.51 -9.03
CA SER A 434 5.96 14.61 -7.91
C SER A 434 6.91 14.93 -6.74
N PRO A 435 6.40 15.20 -5.53
CA PRO A 435 7.22 15.57 -4.37
C PRO A 435 8.11 14.42 -3.86
N GLN A 436 7.89 13.18 -4.31
CA GLN A 436 8.63 12.00 -3.88
C GLN A 436 9.85 11.67 -4.74
N THR A 437 10.20 12.50 -5.69
CA THR A 437 11.33 12.28 -6.58
C THR A 437 12.43 13.32 -6.36
N MET A 438 13.69 12.88 -6.54
CA MET A 438 14.82 13.78 -6.50
C MET A 438 14.82 14.71 -7.72
N SER A 439 15.33 15.94 -7.54
CA SER A 439 15.45 16.96 -8.60
C SER A 439 16.93 17.20 -8.91
N PRO A 440 17.57 16.42 -9.81
CA PRO A 440 18.99 16.53 -10.08
C PRO A 440 19.32 17.83 -10.83
N THR A 441 20.49 18.38 -10.52
CA THR A 441 21.11 19.48 -11.27
C THR A 441 22.45 19.02 -11.80
N PHE A 442 22.66 19.21 -13.10
CA PHE A 442 23.91 18.92 -13.79
C PHE A 442 24.67 20.22 -14.06
N SER A 443 25.98 20.21 -13.89
CA SER A 443 26.85 21.33 -14.24
C SER A 443 27.97 20.82 -15.16
N GLY A 444 28.40 21.67 -16.07
CA GLY A 444 29.49 21.33 -16.98
C GLY A 444 30.20 22.59 -17.51
N THR A 445 31.41 22.38 -18.03
CA THR A 445 32.22 23.43 -18.67
C THR A 445 32.64 22.96 -20.04
N ILE A 446 32.70 23.92 -20.98
CA ILE A 446 33.30 23.74 -22.31
C ILE A 446 34.29 24.88 -22.58
N SER A 447 35.32 24.62 -23.40
CA SER A 447 36.26 25.63 -23.90
C SER A 447 35.96 25.91 -25.38
N THR A 448 35.69 27.18 -25.71
CA THR A 448 35.44 27.61 -27.09
C THR A 448 36.67 28.36 -27.60
N SER A 449 37.23 27.94 -28.73
CA SER A 449 38.43 28.52 -29.35
C SER A 449 38.15 29.02 -30.76
#